data_2f9b56bfa724733220162b3ee0041a62
#
_entry.id   2f9b56bfa724733220162b3ee0041a62
#
_cell.length_a   1.000
_cell.length_b   1.000
_cell.length_c   1.000
_cell.angle_alpha   90.00
_cell.angle_beta   90.00
_cell.angle_gamma   90.00
#
_symmetry.space_group_name_H-M   'P 1'
#
loop_
_entity.id
_entity.type
_entity.pdbx_description
1 polymer ?
#
loop_
_entity_poly.entity_id
_entity_poly.type
_entity_poly.pdbx_seq_one_letter_code
_entity_poly.pdbx_strand_id
1 'polypeptide(L)'
;MSEKYTKEQALHFYETMCTIRKFEESVKHDFLAGEIPGFTHSYIGEEAVATGVCAALRKDDVIESTHRGHGHCIAKGADVNRMMAEIFGKETGLCQGRGGSM
;
A
#
# COMPACT_ATOMS: atom_id res chain seq x y z
N MET A 1 19.40 17.76 -7.33
CA MET A 1 18.23 16.84 -7.31
C MET A 1 16.92 17.60 -7.42
N SER A 2 16.83 18.73 -6.80
CA SER A 2 15.62 19.54 -6.75
C SER A 2 15.10 20.01 -8.11
N GLU A 3 15.93 20.10 -9.12
CA GLU A 3 15.53 20.52 -10.46
C GLU A 3 14.80 19.45 -11.26
N LYS A 4 14.89 18.19 -10.83
CA LYS A 4 14.31 17.06 -11.55
C LYS A 4 12.82 16.87 -11.27
N TYR A 5 12.35 17.33 -10.13
CA TYR A 5 10.97 17.18 -9.69
C TYR A 5 10.43 18.50 -9.15
N THR A 6 9.14 18.73 -9.36
CA THR A 6 8.46 19.88 -8.76
C THR A 6 8.27 19.68 -7.27
N LYS A 7 8.02 20.77 -6.55
CA LYS A 7 7.66 20.69 -5.13
C LYS A 7 6.43 19.84 -4.90
N GLU A 8 5.43 19.95 -5.78
CA GLU A 8 4.20 19.15 -5.69
C GLU A 8 4.47 17.66 -5.86
N GLN A 9 5.33 17.31 -6.80
CA GLN A 9 5.74 15.91 -6.99
C GLN A 9 6.47 15.38 -5.77
N ALA A 10 7.39 16.16 -5.21
CA ALA A 10 8.13 15.75 -4.02
C ALA A 10 7.21 15.55 -2.82
N LEU A 11 6.23 16.45 -2.62
CA LEU A 11 5.24 16.32 -1.57
C LEU A 11 4.36 15.09 -1.77
N HIS A 12 3.98 14.79 -3.01
CA HIS A 12 3.20 13.60 -3.33
C HIS A 12 3.98 12.33 -3.01
N PHE A 13 5.27 12.26 -3.35
CA PHE A 13 6.12 11.12 -3.00
C PHE A 13 6.16 10.93 -1.48
N TYR A 14 6.36 12.01 -0.75
CA TYR A 14 6.42 11.96 0.71
C TYR A 14 5.09 11.49 1.31
N GLU A 15 3.98 12.06 0.86
CA GLU A 15 2.65 11.66 1.33
C GLU A 15 2.36 10.19 1.06
N THR A 16 2.70 9.70 -0.14
CA THR A 16 2.49 8.30 -0.49
C THR A 16 3.33 7.37 0.38
N MET A 17 4.61 7.71 0.59
CA MET A 17 5.48 6.92 1.47
C MET A 17 4.98 6.91 2.91
N CYS A 18 4.51 8.04 3.42
CA CYS A 18 3.93 8.13 4.76
C CYS A 18 2.65 7.30 4.87
N THR A 19 1.80 7.33 3.85
CA THR A 19 0.57 6.54 3.82
C THR A 19 0.90 5.05 3.87
N ILE A 20 1.85 4.59 3.08
CA ILE A 20 2.30 3.20 3.09
C ILE A 20 2.82 2.81 4.48
N ARG A 21 3.69 3.63 5.07
CA ARG A 21 4.26 3.36 6.38
C ARG A 21 3.19 3.28 7.45
N LYS A 22 2.27 4.23 7.48
CA LYS A 22 1.19 4.27 8.48
C LYS A 22 0.23 3.09 8.32
N PHE A 23 -0.10 2.75 7.08
CA PHE A 23 -0.92 1.58 6.80
C PHE A 23 -0.27 0.31 7.34
N GLU A 24 1.00 0.10 7.03
CA GLU A 24 1.74 -1.10 7.46
C GLU A 24 1.93 -1.15 8.98
N GLU A 25 2.15 -0.02 9.63
CA GLU A 25 2.23 0.05 11.09
C GLU A 25 0.90 -0.36 11.73
N SER A 26 -0.22 0.07 11.15
CA SER A 26 -1.56 -0.31 11.61
C SER A 26 -1.80 -1.81 11.41
N VAL A 27 -1.44 -2.34 10.25
CA VAL A 27 -1.55 -3.78 9.96
C VAL A 27 -0.74 -4.59 10.97
N LYS A 28 0.49 -4.18 11.23
CA LYS A 28 1.36 -4.85 12.20
C LYS A 28 0.76 -4.84 13.60
N HIS A 29 0.24 -3.70 14.02
CA HIS A 29 -0.41 -3.57 15.33
C HIS A 29 -1.59 -4.53 15.46
N ASP A 30 -2.48 -4.54 14.46
CA ASP A 30 -3.68 -5.35 14.48
C ASP A 30 -3.37 -6.85 14.33
N PHE A 31 -2.35 -7.17 13.55
CA PHE A 31 -1.87 -8.56 13.44
C PHE A 31 -1.35 -9.08 14.78
N LEU A 32 -0.54 -8.29 15.47
CA LEU A 32 0.00 -8.67 16.78
C LEU A 32 -1.10 -8.75 17.85
N ALA A 33 -2.18 -8.00 17.70
CA ALA A 33 -3.34 -8.07 18.58
C ALA A 33 -4.26 -9.27 18.29
N GLY A 34 -3.95 -10.07 17.26
CA GLY A 34 -4.75 -11.23 16.88
C GLY A 34 -6.02 -10.91 16.12
N GLU A 35 -6.13 -9.70 15.59
CA GLU A 35 -7.35 -9.21 14.91
C GLU A 35 -7.40 -9.62 13.44
N ILE A 36 -6.24 -9.93 12.84
CA ILE A 36 -6.13 -10.22 11.42
C ILE A 36 -5.98 -11.73 11.23
N PRO A 37 -6.87 -12.37 10.45
CA PRO A 37 -6.72 -13.79 10.12
C PRO A 37 -5.59 -14.02 9.11
N GLY A 38 -4.87 -15.11 9.26
CA GLY A 38 -3.81 -15.48 8.34
C GLY A 38 -2.51 -14.74 8.58
N PHE A 39 -1.72 -14.61 7.52
CA PHE A 39 -0.41 -13.98 7.58
C PHE A 39 -0.41 -12.65 6.79
N THR A 40 0.49 -11.75 7.21
CA THR A 40 0.74 -10.51 6.50
C THR A 40 2.23 -10.40 6.19
N HIS A 41 2.55 -9.75 5.09
CA HIS A 41 3.92 -9.47 4.68
C HIS A 41 4.09 -7.97 4.51
N SER A 42 4.82 -7.36 5.43
CA SER A 42 4.97 -5.91 5.50
C SER A 42 5.79 -5.33 4.35
N TYR A 43 5.40 -4.15 3.91
CA TYR A 43 6.13 -3.35 2.94
C TYR A 43 7.03 -2.29 3.60
N ILE A 44 7.12 -2.27 4.93
CA ILE A 44 7.97 -1.31 5.66
C ILE A 44 9.42 -1.46 5.22
N GLY A 45 10.03 -0.33 4.88
CA GLY A 45 11.40 -0.27 4.36
C GLY A 45 11.47 -0.18 2.84
N GLU A 46 10.39 -0.44 2.13
CA GLU A 46 10.35 -0.45 0.66
C GLU A 46 9.44 0.65 0.09
N GLU A 47 9.00 1.58 0.91
CA GLU A 47 8.03 2.61 0.54
C GLU A 47 8.44 3.40 -0.70
N ALA A 48 9.72 3.74 -0.80
CA ALA A 48 10.23 4.53 -1.91
C ALA A 48 10.18 3.80 -3.25
N VAL A 49 10.31 2.48 -3.25
CA VAL A 49 10.30 1.68 -4.48
C VAL A 49 8.92 1.75 -5.15
N ALA A 50 7.87 1.40 -4.42
CA ALA A 50 6.51 1.46 -4.96
C ALA A 50 6.13 2.89 -5.35
N THR A 51 6.44 3.85 -4.50
CA THR A 51 6.12 5.26 -4.73
C THR A 51 6.79 5.79 -5.99
N GLY A 52 8.08 5.55 -6.14
CA GLY A 52 8.86 6.06 -7.29
C GLY A 52 8.41 5.42 -8.61
N VAL A 53 8.22 4.12 -8.63
CA VAL A 53 7.78 3.42 -9.84
C VAL A 53 6.38 3.84 -10.24
N CYS A 54 5.42 3.79 -9.30
CA CYS A 54 4.03 4.07 -9.60
C CYS A 54 3.78 5.55 -9.96
N ALA A 55 4.57 6.46 -9.42
CA ALA A 55 4.48 7.89 -9.77
C ALA A 55 4.83 8.16 -11.25
N ALA A 56 5.60 7.28 -11.88
CA ALA A 56 5.95 7.38 -13.30
C ALA A 56 4.94 6.67 -14.21
N LEU A 57 3.96 6.00 -13.65
CA LEU A 57 2.96 5.24 -14.42
C LEU A 57 1.68 6.02 -14.58
N ARG A 58 0.92 5.65 -15.62
CA ARG A 58 -0.46 6.10 -15.78
C ARG A 58 -1.36 5.24 -14.91
N LYS A 59 -2.55 5.76 -14.62
CA LYS A 59 -3.52 5.06 -13.79
C LYS A 59 -4.00 3.73 -14.39
N ASP A 60 -4.03 3.66 -15.71
CA ASP A 60 -4.44 2.47 -16.46
C ASP A 60 -3.31 1.48 -16.75
N ASP A 61 -2.09 1.81 -16.35
CA ASP A 61 -0.97 0.87 -16.46
C ASP A 61 -1.17 -0.29 -15.47
N VAL A 62 -0.85 -1.49 -15.92
CA VAL A 62 -0.96 -2.70 -15.12
C VAL A 62 0.37 -2.98 -14.44
N ILE A 63 0.32 -3.35 -13.18
CA ILE A 63 1.49 -3.77 -12.42
C ILE A 63 1.25 -5.14 -11.80
N GLU A 64 2.32 -5.81 -11.48
CA GLU A 64 2.29 -7.02 -10.65
C GLU A 64 3.31 -6.90 -9.53
N SER A 65 3.13 -7.68 -8.49
CA SER A 65 4.02 -7.64 -7.35
C SER A 65 4.21 -9.04 -6.77
N THR A 66 5.17 -9.15 -5.88
CA THR A 66 5.34 -10.34 -5.05
C THR A 66 4.30 -10.33 -3.92
N HIS A 67 4.46 -11.22 -2.97
CA HIS A 67 3.63 -11.29 -1.75
C HIS A 67 3.72 -10.06 -0.83
N ARG A 68 4.54 -9.07 -1.16
CA ARG A 68 4.63 -7.78 -0.46
C ARG A 68 4.04 -6.68 -1.32
N GLY A 69 2.72 -6.76 -1.52
CA GLY A 69 2.00 -5.91 -2.48
C GLY A 69 1.28 -4.71 -1.90
N HIS A 70 1.23 -4.52 -0.57
CA HIS A 70 0.47 -3.43 0.04
C HIS A 70 0.92 -2.06 -0.47
N GLY A 71 2.23 -1.82 -0.51
CA GLY A 71 2.76 -0.55 -1.00
C GLY A 71 2.44 -0.31 -2.47
N HIS A 72 2.47 -1.34 -3.28
CA HIS A 72 2.09 -1.26 -4.70
C HIS A 72 0.64 -0.83 -4.86
N CYS A 73 -0.27 -1.45 -4.10
CA CYS A 73 -1.69 -1.10 -4.14
C CYS A 73 -1.92 0.36 -3.76
N ILE A 74 -1.31 0.81 -2.66
CA ILE A 74 -1.44 2.19 -2.19
C ILE A 74 -0.87 3.16 -3.22
N ALA A 75 0.32 2.90 -3.73
CA ALA A 75 0.96 3.77 -4.71
C ALA A 75 0.20 3.84 -6.04
N LYS A 76 -0.54 2.79 -6.40
CA LYS A 76 -1.43 2.76 -7.57
C LYS A 76 -2.79 3.41 -7.31
N GLY A 77 -3.07 3.82 -6.08
CA GLY A 77 -4.28 4.57 -5.76
C GLY A 77 -5.43 3.77 -5.17
N ALA A 78 -5.16 2.57 -4.64
CA ALA A 78 -6.20 1.79 -3.98
C ALA A 78 -6.69 2.48 -2.71
N ASP A 79 -7.96 2.31 -2.39
CA ASP A 79 -8.56 2.83 -1.17
C ASP A 79 -8.05 2.06 0.04
N VAL A 80 -7.37 2.77 0.96
CA VAL A 80 -6.74 2.14 2.13
C VAL A 80 -7.75 1.52 3.09
N ASN A 81 -8.97 2.07 3.19
CA ASN A 81 -10.00 1.50 4.03
C ASN A 81 -10.46 0.15 3.48
N ARG A 82 -10.65 0.07 2.17
CA ARG A 82 -11.02 -1.19 1.50
C ARG A 82 -9.87 -2.20 1.54
N MET A 83 -8.63 -1.74 1.47
CA MET A 83 -7.46 -2.60 1.65
C MET A 83 -7.44 -3.20 3.06
N MET A 84 -7.66 -2.38 4.07
CA MET A 84 -7.72 -2.85 5.46
C MET A 84 -8.87 -3.85 5.66
N ALA A 85 -10.05 -3.54 5.10
CA ALA A 85 -11.19 -4.45 5.14
C ALA A 85 -10.87 -5.80 4.50
N GLU A 86 -10.10 -5.78 3.39
CA GLU A 86 -9.67 -7.01 2.72
C GLU A 86 -8.77 -7.85 3.61
N ILE A 87 -7.80 -7.21 4.26
CA ILE A 87 -6.87 -7.89 5.17
C ILE A 87 -7.63 -8.48 6.37
N PHE A 88 -8.67 -7.81 6.84
CA PHE A 88 -9.53 -8.32 7.91
C PHE A 88 -10.54 -9.38 7.44
N GLY A 89 -10.55 -9.72 6.16
CA GLY A 89 -11.47 -10.71 5.62
C GLY A 89 -12.91 -10.25 5.51
N LYS A 90 -13.13 -8.96 5.34
CA LYS A 90 -14.48 -8.37 5.31
C LYS A 90 -15.01 -8.27 3.86
N GLU A 91 -16.33 -8.36 3.75
CA GLU A 91 -17.03 -8.26 2.47
C GLU A 91 -16.77 -6.92 1.77
N THR A 92 -16.55 -5.85 2.55
CA THR A 92 -16.29 -4.52 2.01
C THR A 92 -14.86 -4.34 1.47
N GLY A 93 -14.02 -5.37 1.55
CA GLY A 93 -12.68 -5.37 1.01
C GLY A 93 -12.64 -5.32 -0.51
N LEU A 94 -11.44 -5.14 -1.06
CA LEU A 94 -11.23 -5.04 -2.51
C LEU A 94 -11.66 -6.31 -3.26
N CYS A 95 -11.47 -7.46 -2.65
CA CYS A 95 -11.86 -8.76 -3.20
C CYS A 95 -12.86 -9.48 -2.27
N GLN A 96 -13.70 -8.72 -1.59
CA GLN A 96 -14.73 -9.24 -0.67
C GLN A 96 -14.14 -10.12 0.45
N GLY A 97 -12.93 -9.81 0.88
CA GLY A 97 -12.26 -10.54 1.94
C GLY A 97 -11.64 -11.87 1.52
N ARG A 98 -11.63 -12.17 0.23
CA ARG A 98 -11.16 -13.48 -0.28
C ARG A 98 -9.66 -13.53 -0.56
N GLY A 99 -9.04 -12.38 -0.85
CA GLY A 99 -7.62 -12.30 -1.17
C GLY A 99 -6.74 -12.17 0.06
N GLY A 100 -7.19 -11.41 1.05
CA GLY A 100 -6.39 -11.11 2.23
C GLY A 100 -5.20 -10.22 1.92
N SER A 101 -4.07 -10.49 2.58
CA SER A 101 -2.85 -9.69 2.48
C SER A 101 -2.12 -9.86 1.13
N MET A 102 -2.38 -10.93 0.43
CA MET A 102 -1.73 -11.24 -0.86
C MET A 102 -2.75 -11.20 -2.00
#